data_c1a313f7cb9b65953ba6d318b82f0fdb
#
_entry.id   c1a313f7cb9b65953ba6d318b82f0fdb
#
_cell.length_a   1.000
_cell.length_b   1.000
_cell.length_c   1.000
_cell.angle_alpha   90.00
_cell.angle_beta   90.00
_cell.angle_gamma   90.00
#
_symmetry.space_group_name_H-M   'P 1'
#
loop_
_entity.id
_entity.type
_entity.pdbx_description
1 polymer ?
#
loop_
_entity_poly.entity_id
_entity_poly.type
_entity_poly.pdbx_seq_one_letter_code
_entity_poly.pdbx_strand_id
1 'polypeptide(L)'
;MARRRQSEVDGGYRCTGTFDYVSGCDTATYLTFGFALDDDLSAGELATDVITLIPFDQVEIIHNWDVLGLRGTGSNRVVVDDVFVPAHMTIHSFFDPFAAPFPGRTVHEAAMYRRGSLAGLVFAETCSVAIGAARGVLDLYEESIRTRKTTVLPLVPMTEHAQYPRFYGEAVQGIEVAEAALLQTNADYMAEARRAEDEDRDFDPDLDRRLQLRMQLCAKMAYDAVLLMMRTNGSAGMRTGAMWQRYLRDMNVLMTHNTVQPELVADFYGRLHFGLMPHGAESLVPQAR
;
A
#
# COMPACT_ATOMS: atom_id res chain seq x y z
N MET A 1 -12.33 -3.50 20.87
CA MET A 1 -12.37 -4.03 19.49
C MET A 1 -13.17 -5.32 19.49
N ALA A 2 -14.12 -5.47 18.58
CA ALA A 2 -14.82 -6.75 18.41
C ALA A 2 -13.81 -7.77 17.88
N ARG A 3 -13.79 -8.95 18.49
CA ARG A 3 -12.85 -10.02 18.09
C ARG A 3 -13.23 -10.54 16.71
N ARG A 4 -12.25 -10.72 15.83
CA ARG A 4 -12.41 -11.35 14.52
C ARG A 4 -12.35 -12.86 14.72
N ARG A 5 -13.49 -13.54 14.69
CA ARG A 5 -13.60 -14.96 15.01
C ARG A 5 -14.16 -15.72 13.83
N GLN A 6 -13.67 -16.94 13.64
CA GLN A 6 -14.32 -17.93 12.80
C GLN A 6 -14.35 -19.27 13.51
N SER A 7 -15.41 -19.98 13.29
CA SER A 7 -15.57 -21.37 13.71
C SER A 7 -15.75 -22.26 12.51
N GLU A 8 -15.05 -23.37 12.46
CA GLU A 8 -15.22 -24.37 11.42
C GLU A 8 -16.58 -25.08 11.59
N VAL A 9 -17.31 -25.19 10.48
CA VAL A 9 -18.60 -25.87 10.41
C VAL A 9 -18.64 -26.75 9.17
N ASP A 10 -19.67 -27.62 9.07
CA ASP A 10 -19.78 -28.50 7.91
C ASP A 10 -19.82 -27.69 6.60
N GLY A 11 -18.85 -27.94 5.71
CA GLY A 11 -18.69 -27.32 4.41
C GLY A 11 -18.07 -25.91 4.37
N GLY A 12 -17.61 -25.33 5.51
CA GLY A 12 -17.00 -24.00 5.55
C GLY A 12 -16.80 -23.41 6.93
N TYR A 13 -17.02 -22.09 7.05
CA TYR A 13 -16.75 -21.34 8.28
C TYR A 13 -17.90 -20.40 8.62
N ARG A 14 -18.17 -20.21 9.91
CA ARG A 14 -18.98 -19.11 10.43
C ARG A 14 -18.08 -17.97 10.86
N CYS A 15 -18.28 -16.78 10.28
CA CYS A 15 -17.41 -15.62 10.45
C CYS A 15 -18.14 -14.48 11.14
N THR A 16 -17.50 -13.90 12.15
CA THR A 16 -18.01 -12.69 12.85
C THR A 16 -16.84 -11.75 13.13
N GLY A 17 -16.99 -10.48 12.77
CA GLY A 17 -15.93 -9.49 13.03
C GLY A 17 -16.29 -8.09 12.59
N THR A 18 -15.48 -7.13 13.06
CA THR A 18 -15.55 -5.73 12.62
C THR A 18 -14.19 -5.33 12.06
N PHE A 19 -14.20 -4.75 10.88
CA PHE A 19 -13.02 -4.39 10.12
C PHE A 19 -13.04 -2.91 9.78
N ASP A 20 -12.00 -2.20 10.14
CA ASP A 20 -11.75 -0.81 9.72
C ASP A 20 -10.85 -0.79 8.48
N TYR A 21 -10.86 0.32 7.78
CA TYR A 21 -10.02 0.56 6.59
C TYR A 21 -10.30 -0.38 5.42
N VAL A 22 -11.58 -0.77 5.22
CA VAL A 22 -11.97 -1.62 4.09
C VAL A 22 -12.12 -0.77 2.82
N SER A 23 -10.99 -0.51 2.17
CA SER A 23 -10.93 0.35 0.99
C SER A 23 -11.74 -0.21 -0.18
N GLY A 24 -12.52 0.66 -0.85
CA GLY A 24 -13.34 0.28 -2.00
C GLY A 24 -14.61 -0.50 -1.65
N CYS A 25 -14.96 -0.66 -0.36
CA CYS A 25 -16.12 -1.45 0.05
C CYS A 25 -17.45 -0.95 -0.56
N ASP A 26 -17.58 0.35 -0.85
CA ASP A 26 -18.79 0.93 -1.44
C ASP A 26 -19.07 0.48 -2.89
N THR A 27 -18.07 -0.06 -3.57
CA THR A 27 -18.14 -0.43 -5.00
C THR A 27 -17.80 -1.90 -5.27
N ALA A 28 -17.40 -2.62 -4.26
CA ALA A 28 -17.03 -4.02 -4.37
C ALA A 28 -18.26 -4.94 -4.45
N THR A 29 -18.19 -6.03 -5.21
CA THR A 29 -19.18 -7.10 -5.20
C THR A 29 -18.84 -8.18 -4.18
N TYR A 30 -17.56 -8.34 -3.88
CA TYR A 30 -17.03 -9.20 -2.84
C TYR A 30 -15.99 -8.46 -2.01
N LEU A 31 -15.90 -8.80 -0.74
CA LEU A 31 -14.95 -8.24 0.21
C LEU A 31 -14.08 -9.34 0.80
N THR A 32 -12.81 -9.06 0.99
CA THR A 32 -11.86 -9.99 1.61
C THR A 32 -11.59 -9.61 3.06
N PHE A 33 -11.65 -10.61 3.95
CA PHE A 33 -11.38 -10.43 5.37
C PHE A 33 -10.49 -11.53 5.92
N GLY A 34 -9.62 -11.17 6.84
CA GLY A 34 -8.83 -12.14 7.60
C GLY A 34 -9.43 -12.39 8.97
N PHE A 35 -9.59 -13.67 9.31
CA PHE A 35 -10.10 -14.13 10.60
C PHE A 35 -9.07 -15.06 11.28
N ALA A 36 -9.04 -15.04 12.62
CA ALA A 36 -8.35 -16.03 13.42
C ALA A 36 -9.28 -17.20 13.71
N LEU A 37 -8.74 -18.42 13.75
CA LEU A 37 -9.46 -19.59 14.25
C LEU A 37 -9.77 -19.45 15.75
N ASP A 38 -10.95 -19.89 16.19
CA ASP A 38 -11.42 -19.72 17.58
C ASP A 38 -10.49 -20.36 18.62
N ASP A 39 -9.75 -21.40 18.24
CA ASP A 39 -8.85 -22.15 19.13
C ASP A 39 -7.47 -21.47 19.33
N ASP A 40 -7.12 -20.44 18.56
CA ASP A 40 -5.79 -19.79 18.59
C ASP A 40 -5.81 -18.34 19.09
N LEU A 41 -6.73 -18.02 19.98
CA LEU A 41 -6.85 -16.66 20.57
C LEU A 41 -5.63 -16.24 21.43
N SER A 42 -4.65 -17.14 21.64
CA SER A 42 -3.40 -16.86 22.35
C SER A 42 -2.35 -16.13 21.47
N ALA A 43 -2.51 -16.14 20.16
CA ALA A 43 -1.53 -15.63 19.20
C ALA A 43 -1.64 -14.11 18.92
N GLY A 44 -2.49 -13.39 19.64
CA GLY A 44 -2.66 -11.93 19.46
C GLY A 44 -3.54 -11.55 18.26
N GLU A 45 -3.90 -10.27 18.19
CA GLU A 45 -4.89 -9.73 17.21
C GLU A 45 -4.47 -9.83 15.71
N LEU A 46 -3.26 -10.31 15.41
CA LEU A 46 -2.71 -10.38 14.06
C LEU A 46 -2.64 -11.81 13.47
N ALA A 47 -2.97 -12.84 14.24
CA ALA A 47 -3.04 -14.19 13.68
C ALA A 47 -4.25 -14.27 12.74
N THR A 48 -3.98 -14.17 11.44
CA THR A 48 -4.96 -14.33 10.38
C THR A 48 -4.73 -15.67 9.73
N ASP A 49 -5.44 -16.70 10.19
CA ASP A 49 -5.25 -18.07 9.70
C ASP A 49 -6.00 -18.33 8.41
N VAL A 50 -7.13 -17.64 8.23
CA VAL A 50 -7.98 -17.82 7.05
C VAL A 50 -8.41 -16.46 6.49
N ILE A 51 -8.20 -16.28 5.20
CA ILE A 51 -8.80 -15.19 4.43
C ILE A 51 -10.05 -15.70 3.75
N THR A 52 -11.11 -14.95 3.89
CA THR A 52 -12.41 -15.24 3.33
C THR A 52 -12.78 -14.24 2.24
N LEU A 53 -13.58 -14.69 1.28
CA LEU A 53 -14.23 -13.85 0.29
C LEU A 53 -15.73 -13.85 0.56
N ILE A 54 -16.27 -12.70 0.99
CA ILE A 54 -17.67 -12.55 1.43
C ILE A 54 -18.39 -11.65 0.42
N PRO A 55 -19.59 -12.04 -0.07
CA PRO A 55 -20.41 -11.18 -0.92
C PRO A 55 -20.82 -9.88 -0.19
N PHE A 56 -20.90 -8.79 -0.94
CA PHE A 56 -21.27 -7.46 -0.42
C PHE A 56 -22.60 -7.43 0.32
N ASP A 57 -23.60 -8.17 -0.14
CA ASP A 57 -24.94 -8.22 0.42
C ASP A 57 -25.04 -8.99 1.76
N GLN A 58 -23.96 -9.61 2.20
CA GLN A 58 -23.86 -10.33 3.47
C GLN A 58 -23.12 -9.56 4.58
N VAL A 59 -22.79 -8.31 4.33
CA VAL A 59 -22.07 -7.47 5.30
C VAL A 59 -22.77 -6.15 5.52
N GLU A 60 -22.53 -5.51 6.66
CA GLU A 60 -22.99 -4.16 6.95
C GLU A 60 -21.84 -3.16 6.78
N ILE A 61 -22.06 -2.09 6.00
CA ILE A 61 -21.10 -1.00 5.86
C ILE A 61 -21.52 0.16 6.75
N ILE A 62 -20.60 0.56 7.65
CA ILE A 62 -20.75 1.75 8.49
C ILE A 62 -19.91 2.86 7.87
N HIS A 63 -20.58 3.85 7.26
CA HIS A 63 -19.92 4.99 6.62
C HIS A 63 -19.28 5.91 7.64
N ASN A 64 -18.00 5.68 7.94
CA ASN A 64 -17.22 6.43 8.92
C ASN A 64 -15.89 6.96 8.37
N TRP A 65 -15.70 6.93 7.03
CA TRP A 65 -14.46 7.39 6.39
C TRP A 65 -14.44 8.91 6.24
N ASP A 66 -14.28 9.62 7.36
CA ASP A 66 -14.12 11.08 7.38
C ASP A 66 -12.65 11.43 7.68
N VAL A 67 -11.89 11.65 6.62
CA VAL A 67 -10.42 11.77 6.64
C VAL A 67 -9.92 13.00 5.90
N LEU A 68 -8.69 13.39 6.16
CA LEU A 68 -8.03 14.55 5.55
C LEU A 68 -7.90 14.42 4.03
N GLY A 69 -7.44 13.27 3.54
CA GLY A 69 -7.19 12.94 2.14
C GLY A 69 -7.57 11.49 1.83
N LEU A 70 -7.42 11.07 0.56
CA LEU A 70 -7.88 9.76 0.09
C LEU A 70 -9.37 9.49 0.41
N ARG A 71 -10.18 10.54 0.42
CA ARG A 71 -11.62 10.44 0.76
C ARG A 71 -12.38 9.54 -0.22
N GLY A 72 -11.93 9.50 -1.46
CA GLY A 72 -12.54 8.68 -2.52
C GLY A 72 -12.28 7.18 -2.39
N THR A 73 -11.40 6.73 -1.49
CA THR A 73 -11.18 5.28 -1.27
C THR A 73 -12.34 4.63 -0.53
N GLY A 74 -13.18 5.42 0.16
CA GLY A 74 -14.32 4.89 0.92
C GLY A 74 -13.91 3.77 1.89
N SER A 75 -12.77 3.96 2.59
CA SER A 75 -12.21 2.92 3.48
C SER A 75 -13.02 2.80 4.77
N ASN A 76 -14.31 2.52 4.61
CA ASN A 76 -15.28 2.47 5.68
C ASN A 76 -15.08 1.27 6.61
N ARG A 77 -15.82 1.28 7.71
CA ARG A 77 -15.94 0.13 8.60
C ARG A 77 -16.92 -0.88 8.02
N VAL A 78 -16.59 -2.16 8.09
CA VAL A 78 -17.46 -3.25 7.69
C VAL A 78 -17.69 -4.19 8.87
N VAL A 79 -18.93 -4.60 9.08
CA VAL A 79 -19.33 -5.58 10.10
C VAL A 79 -19.77 -6.86 9.38
N VAL A 80 -19.18 -7.95 9.81
CA VAL A 80 -19.57 -9.32 9.43
C VAL A 80 -20.19 -9.95 10.67
N ASP A 81 -21.45 -10.38 10.57
CA ASP A 81 -22.18 -10.94 11.70
C ASP A 81 -22.74 -12.33 11.36
N ASP A 82 -22.10 -13.36 11.93
CA ASP A 82 -22.45 -14.78 11.78
C ASP A 82 -22.63 -15.25 10.32
N VAL A 83 -21.78 -14.77 9.40
CA VAL A 83 -21.85 -15.09 7.98
C VAL A 83 -21.25 -16.46 7.71
N PHE A 84 -21.98 -17.33 7.01
CA PHE A 84 -21.43 -18.61 6.52
C PHE A 84 -20.62 -18.38 5.25
N VAL A 85 -19.36 -18.81 5.28
CA VAL A 85 -18.43 -18.74 4.14
C VAL A 85 -18.07 -20.17 3.72
N PRO A 86 -18.44 -20.61 2.50
CA PRO A 86 -18.08 -21.92 1.99
C PRO A 86 -16.56 -22.12 1.91
N ALA A 87 -16.06 -23.32 2.15
CA ALA A 87 -14.62 -23.61 2.15
C ALA A 87 -13.90 -23.20 0.85
N HIS A 88 -14.56 -23.29 -0.31
CA HIS A 88 -13.96 -22.86 -1.58
C HIS A 88 -13.83 -21.33 -1.74
N MET A 89 -14.43 -20.56 -0.85
CA MET A 89 -14.30 -19.08 -0.76
C MET A 89 -13.32 -18.66 0.32
N THR A 90 -12.43 -19.56 0.74
CA THR A 90 -11.44 -19.32 1.78
C THR A 90 -10.04 -19.69 1.29
N ILE A 91 -9.04 -19.01 1.84
CA ILE A 91 -7.62 -19.28 1.62
C ILE A 91 -6.94 -19.34 2.98
N HIS A 92 -6.22 -20.41 3.25
CA HIS A 92 -5.41 -20.55 4.47
C HIS A 92 -4.04 -19.89 4.29
N SER A 93 -3.51 -19.32 5.36
CA SER A 93 -2.12 -18.85 5.42
C SER A 93 -1.78 -17.70 4.46
N PHE A 94 -2.45 -16.55 4.62
CA PHE A 94 -2.17 -15.37 3.79
C PHE A 94 -0.71 -14.88 3.88
N PHE A 95 -0.08 -15.01 5.05
CA PHE A 95 1.31 -14.59 5.26
C PHE A 95 2.35 -15.63 4.84
N ASP A 96 1.94 -16.85 4.56
CA ASP A 96 2.77 -17.84 3.89
C ASP A 96 2.13 -18.24 2.53
N PRO A 97 2.25 -17.37 1.53
CA PRO A 97 1.67 -17.61 0.21
C PRO A 97 2.31 -18.83 -0.49
N PHE A 98 3.37 -19.40 0.07
CA PHE A 98 4.08 -20.55 -0.48
C PHE A 98 3.65 -21.87 0.18
N ALA A 99 3.07 -21.83 1.39
CA ALA A 99 2.68 -23.03 2.14
C ALA A 99 1.46 -23.76 1.57
N ALA A 100 0.62 -23.10 0.78
CA ALA A 100 -0.59 -23.71 0.22
C ALA A 100 -0.63 -23.63 -1.31
N PRO A 101 -1.12 -24.66 -2.00
CA PRO A 101 -1.37 -24.60 -3.43
C PRO A 101 -2.56 -23.68 -3.70
N PHE A 102 -2.31 -22.41 -3.95
CA PHE A 102 -3.36 -21.48 -4.38
C PHE A 102 -3.89 -21.91 -5.76
N PRO A 103 -5.21 -22.09 -5.91
CA PRO A 103 -5.79 -22.54 -7.19
C PRO A 103 -5.42 -21.63 -8.37
N GLY A 104 -5.24 -20.34 -8.14
CA GLY A 104 -4.79 -19.38 -9.15
C GLY A 104 -3.42 -19.69 -9.78
N ARG A 105 -2.53 -20.38 -9.05
CA ARG A 105 -1.22 -20.79 -9.58
C ARG A 105 -1.30 -21.77 -10.73
N THR A 106 -2.35 -22.56 -10.80
CA THR A 106 -2.56 -23.52 -11.90
C THR A 106 -3.31 -22.92 -13.09
N VAL A 107 -3.99 -21.78 -12.90
CA VAL A 107 -4.80 -21.12 -13.91
C VAL A 107 -4.02 -20.02 -14.63
N HIS A 108 -3.14 -19.31 -13.94
CA HIS A 108 -2.39 -18.18 -14.48
C HIS A 108 -1.03 -18.63 -15.05
N GLU A 109 -0.75 -18.25 -16.31
CA GLU A 109 0.49 -18.63 -17.00
C GLU A 109 1.71 -17.81 -16.60
N ALA A 110 1.52 -16.57 -16.11
CA ALA A 110 2.65 -15.72 -15.77
C ALA A 110 3.33 -16.13 -14.46
N ALA A 111 4.65 -16.23 -14.48
CA ALA A 111 5.49 -16.65 -13.34
C ALA A 111 5.22 -15.82 -12.07
N MET A 112 4.92 -14.52 -12.21
CA MET A 112 4.60 -13.66 -11.07
C MET A 112 3.38 -14.13 -10.27
N TYR A 113 2.37 -14.75 -10.89
CA TYR A 113 1.21 -15.28 -10.19
C TYR A 113 1.47 -16.66 -9.58
N ARG A 114 2.47 -17.38 -10.10
CA ARG A 114 2.84 -18.71 -9.61
C ARG A 114 3.91 -18.66 -8.51
N ARG A 115 4.85 -17.74 -8.61
CA ARG A 115 6.03 -17.67 -7.75
C ARG A 115 6.28 -16.28 -7.15
N GLY A 116 5.56 -15.24 -7.58
CA GLY A 116 5.74 -13.88 -7.06
C GLY A 116 5.22 -13.70 -5.63
N SER A 117 5.75 -12.70 -4.94
CA SER A 117 5.31 -12.28 -3.62
C SER A 117 4.10 -11.33 -3.73
N LEU A 118 3.05 -11.58 -2.96
CA LEU A 118 1.91 -10.67 -2.86
C LEU A 118 2.32 -9.31 -2.27
N ALA A 119 3.24 -9.30 -1.32
CA ALA A 119 3.74 -8.07 -0.70
C ALA A 119 4.38 -7.15 -1.74
N GLY A 120 5.22 -7.69 -2.64
CA GLY A 120 5.84 -6.92 -3.72
C GLY A 120 4.81 -6.23 -4.62
N LEU A 121 3.70 -6.91 -4.95
CA LEU A 121 2.61 -6.32 -5.74
C LEU A 121 1.96 -5.13 -5.03
N VAL A 122 1.60 -5.28 -3.75
CA VAL A 122 0.95 -4.22 -2.95
C VAL A 122 1.86 -3.00 -2.78
N PHE A 123 3.17 -3.20 -2.57
CA PHE A 123 4.13 -2.10 -2.49
C PHE A 123 4.26 -1.37 -3.84
N ALA A 124 4.32 -2.10 -4.96
CA ALA A 124 4.41 -1.51 -6.29
C ALA A 124 3.18 -0.63 -6.62
N GLU A 125 1.99 -1.09 -6.26
CA GLU A 125 0.73 -0.38 -6.46
C GLU A 125 0.74 0.97 -5.73
N THR A 126 0.99 0.97 -4.42
CA THR A 126 1.01 2.19 -3.60
C THR A 126 2.08 3.18 -4.05
N CYS A 127 3.26 2.72 -4.42
CA CYS A 127 4.34 3.57 -4.92
C CYS A 127 4.00 4.19 -6.28
N SER A 128 3.34 3.44 -7.16
CA SER A 128 2.89 3.95 -8.46
C SER A 128 1.92 5.10 -8.30
N VAL A 129 0.98 5.01 -7.35
CA VAL A 129 0.05 6.10 -7.03
C VAL A 129 0.79 7.35 -6.53
N ALA A 130 1.79 7.18 -5.66
CA ALA A 130 2.59 8.29 -5.15
C ALA A 130 3.34 9.02 -6.28
N ILE A 131 3.99 8.28 -7.18
CA ILE A 131 4.73 8.86 -8.32
C ILE A 131 3.78 9.55 -9.29
N GLY A 132 2.64 8.92 -9.61
CA GLY A 132 1.62 9.53 -10.48
C GLY A 132 1.06 10.84 -9.92
N ALA A 133 0.80 10.89 -8.61
CA ALA A 133 0.38 12.11 -7.94
C ALA A 133 1.46 13.21 -8.00
N ALA A 134 2.73 12.84 -7.79
CA ALA A 134 3.84 13.79 -7.87
C ALA A 134 4.00 14.38 -9.30
N ARG A 135 3.80 13.58 -10.34
CA ARG A 135 3.77 14.07 -11.74
C ARG A 135 2.63 15.05 -11.96
N GLY A 136 1.43 14.75 -11.49
CA GLY A 136 0.30 15.68 -11.59
C GLY A 136 0.55 17.02 -10.87
N VAL A 137 1.28 17.01 -9.75
CA VAL A 137 1.72 18.24 -9.07
C VAL A 137 2.81 18.96 -9.87
N LEU A 138 3.71 18.22 -10.51
CA LEU A 138 4.76 18.79 -11.34
C LEU A 138 4.18 19.58 -12.54
N ASP A 139 3.16 19.04 -13.20
CA ASP A 139 2.46 19.73 -14.28
C ASP A 139 1.85 21.06 -13.81
N LEU A 140 1.18 21.04 -12.65
CA LEU A 140 0.63 22.25 -12.05
C LEU A 140 1.73 23.25 -11.64
N TYR A 141 2.88 22.77 -11.20
CA TYR A 141 4.00 23.61 -10.79
C TYR A 141 4.65 24.27 -12.00
N GLU A 142 4.83 23.55 -13.09
CA GLU A 142 5.33 24.09 -14.36
C GLU A 142 4.41 25.20 -14.88
N GLU A 143 3.09 24.96 -14.93
CA GLU A 143 2.11 25.98 -15.32
C GLU A 143 2.22 27.22 -14.43
N SER A 144 2.34 27.03 -13.11
CA SER A 144 2.49 28.14 -12.17
C SER A 144 3.75 28.95 -12.42
N ILE A 145 4.90 28.30 -12.69
CA ILE A 145 6.17 28.99 -13.00
C ILE A 145 6.07 29.77 -14.32
N ARG A 146 5.43 29.19 -15.33
CA ARG A 146 5.28 29.82 -16.65
C ARG A 146 4.35 31.03 -16.65
N THR A 147 3.35 31.05 -15.78
CA THR A 147 2.28 32.07 -15.86
C THR A 147 2.33 33.13 -14.75
N ARG A 148 3.08 32.94 -13.70
CA ARG A 148 3.06 33.79 -12.51
C ARG A 148 4.34 34.63 -12.36
N LYS A 149 4.20 35.69 -11.55
CA LYS A 149 5.32 36.48 -11.04
C LYS A 149 5.56 36.18 -9.57
N THR A 150 6.75 36.52 -9.09
CA THR A 150 7.10 36.47 -7.66
C THR A 150 6.16 37.34 -6.83
N THR A 151 5.92 36.97 -5.58
CA THR A 151 5.11 37.75 -4.63
C THR A 151 5.94 38.69 -3.78
N VAL A 152 7.27 38.55 -3.82
CA VAL A 152 8.24 39.37 -3.09
C VAL A 152 9.04 40.18 -4.10
N LEU A 153 9.33 41.42 -3.75
CA LEU A 153 10.09 42.34 -4.61
C LEU A 153 11.53 41.86 -4.86
N PRO A 154 12.04 42.03 -6.08
CA PRO A 154 11.37 42.59 -7.26
C PRO A 154 10.34 41.62 -7.85
N LEU A 155 9.19 42.16 -8.35
CA LEU A 155 8.13 41.35 -8.98
C LEU A 155 8.55 40.97 -10.41
N VAL A 156 9.23 39.86 -10.54
CA VAL A 156 9.71 39.30 -11.82
C VAL A 156 8.94 38.02 -12.20
N PRO A 157 8.88 37.68 -13.49
CA PRO A 157 8.38 36.35 -13.90
C PRO A 157 9.09 35.25 -13.11
N MET A 158 8.36 34.24 -12.67
CA MET A 158 8.98 33.12 -11.89
C MET A 158 10.03 32.39 -12.74
N THR A 159 9.87 32.34 -14.06
CA THR A 159 10.85 31.78 -15.01
C THR A 159 12.20 32.49 -15.01
N GLU A 160 12.22 33.77 -14.65
CA GLU A 160 13.43 34.60 -14.63
C GLU A 160 14.05 34.69 -13.23
N HIS A 161 13.35 34.21 -12.21
CA HIS A 161 13.84 34.22 -10.83
C HIS A 161 14.81 33.06 -10.60
N ALA A 162 15.94 33.32 -9.97
CA ALA A 162 17.03 32.36 -9.80
C ALA A 162 16.65 31.04 -9.08
N GLN A 163 15.62 31.04 -8.26
CA GLN A 163 15.26 29.87 -7.43
C GLN A 163 14.17 28.98 -8.05
N TYR A 164 13.16 29.51 -8.73
CA TYR A 164 12.05 28.69 -9.23
C TYR A 164 12.46 27.67 -10.29
N PRO A 165 13.30 28.01 -11.30
CA PRO A 165 13.84 26.99 -12.20
C PRO A 165 14.66 25.93 -11.48
N ARG A 166 15.39 26.28 -10.41
CA ARG A 166 16.13 25.33 -9.58
C ARG A 166 15.18 24.39 -8.84
N PHE A 167 14.13 24.91 -8.17
CA PHE A 167 13.15 24.07 -7.48
C PHE A 167 12.43 23.10 -8.43
N TYR A 168 12.12 23.58 -9.64
CA TYR A 168 11.56 22.72 -10.69
C TYR A 168 12.53 21.59 -11.06
N GLY A 169 13.79 21.90 -11.29
CA GLY A 169 14.82 20.90 -11.58
C GLY A 169 15.01 19.87 -10.45
N GLU A 170 15.00 20.32 -9.20
CA GLU A 170 15.08 19.43 -8.02
C GLU A 170 13.85 18.51 -7.94
N ALA A 171 12.64 19.01 -8.22
CA ALA A 171 11.42 18.19 -8.24
C ALA A 171 11.44 17.17 -9.38
N VAL A 172 11.81 17.56 -10.60
CA VAL A 172 11.99 16.67 -11.75
C VAL A 172 12.98 15.57 -11.41
N GLN A 173 14.15 15.91 -10.87
CA GLN A 173 15.18 14.94 -10.50
C GLN A 173 14.64 13.88 -9.52
N GLY A 174 13.92 14.29 -8.48
CA GLY A 174 13.35 13.37 -7.50
C GLY A 174 12.32 12.42 -8.12
N ILE A 175 11.43 12.94 -8.94
CA ILE A 175 10.35 12.16 -9.58
C ILE A 175 10.92 11.20 -10.63
N GLU A 176 11.83 11.68 -11.50
CA GLU A 176 12.45 10.84 -12.55
C GLU A 176 13.25 9.68 -11.96
N VAL A 177 14.03 9.93 -10.90
CA VAL A 177 14.78 8.87 -10.23
C VAL A 177 13.84 7.87 -9.54
N ALA A 178 12.78 8.36 -8.89
CA ALA A 178 11.79 7.50 -8.24
C ALA A 178 11.09 6.57 -9.26
N GLU A 179 10.68 7.12 -10.41
CA GLU A 179 10.03 6.34 -11.45
C GLU A 179 10.98 5.32 -12.10
N ALA A 180 12.18 5.73 -12.47
CA ALA A 180 13.18 4.82 -13.03
C ALA A 180 13.53 3.68 -12.06
N ALA A 181 13.66 4.00 -10.77
CA ALA A 181 13.93 2.99 -9.74
C ALA A 181 12.74 2.04 -9.54
N LEU A 182 11.50 2.54 -9.58
CA LEU A 182 10.30 1.69 -9.49
C LEU A 182 10.19 0.75 -10.69
N LEU A 183 10.40 1.25 -11.91
CA LEU A 183 10.37 0.44 -13.12
C LEU A 183 11.44 -0.67 -13.10
N GLN A 184 12.66 -0.33 -12.66
CA GLN A 184 13.73 -1.32 -12.49
C GLN A 184 13.40 -2.34 -11.40
N THR A 185 12.81 -1.88 -10.28
CA THR A 185 12.40 -2.78 -9.19
C THR A 185 11.32 -3.77 -9.64
N ASN A 186 10.36 -3.32 -10.45
CA ASN A 186 9.36 -4.20 -11.05
C ASN A 186 9.99 -5.21 -12.04
N ALA A 187 10.99 -4.77 -12.82
CA ALA A 187 11.72 -5.66 -13.71
C ALA A 187 12.52 -6.73 -12.94
N ASP A 188 13.19 -6.36 -11.86
CA ASP A 188 13.92 -7.27 -10.96
C ASP A 188 12.95 -8.29 -10.32
N TYR A 189 11.78 -7.82 -9.87
CA TYR A 189 10.72 -8.68 -9.32
C TYR A 189 10.24 -9.72 -10.32
N MET A 190 9.94 -9.28 -11.56
CA MET A 190 9.50 -10.19 -12.63
C MET A 190 10.60 -11.18 -13.04
N ALA A 191 11.86 -10.76 -13.04
CA ALA A 191 13.00 -11.62 -13.34
C ALA A 191 13.19 -12.70 -12.28
N GLU A 192 13.06 -12.34 -11.00
CA GLU A 192 13.14 -13.30 -9.90
C GLU A 192 11.98 -14.30 -9.91
N ALA A 193 10.75 -13.85 -10.18
CA ALA A 193 9.61 -14.75 -10.28
C ALA A 193 9.82 -15.82 -11.38
N ARG A 194 10.38 -15.44 -12.54
CA ARG A 194 10.74 -16.38 -13.61
C ARG A 194 11.84 -17.33 -13.18
N ARG A 195 12.90 -16.83 -12.55
CA ARG A 195 14.00 -17.66 -12.06
C ARG A 195 13.53 -18.68 -11.01
N ALA A 196 12.69 -18.23 -10.07
CA ALA A 196 12.09 -19.09 -9.07
C ALA A 196 11.24 -20.20 -9.70
N GLU A 197 10.53 -19.88 -10.79
CA GLU A 197 9.77 -20.86 -11.58
C GLU A 197 10.67 -21.86 -12.32
N ASP A 198 11.70 -21.37 -13.02
CA ASP A 198 12.62 -22.20 -13.80
C ASP A 198 13.43 -23.17 -12.89
N GLU A 199 13.75 -22.72 -11.67
CA GLU A 199 14.50 -23.49 -10.66
C GLU A 199 13.60 -24.30 -9.72
N ASP A 200 12.28 -24.25 -9.89
CA ASP A 200 11.25 -24.88 -9.04
C ASP A 200 11.46 -24.60 -7.54
N ARG A 201 11.68 -23.36 -7.20
CA ARG A 201 11.87 -22.87 -5.83
C ARG A 201 10.94 -21.71 -5.50
N ASP A 202 10.90 -21.35 -4.24
CA ASP A 202 10.20 -20.14 -3.80
C ASP A 202 10.93 -18.87 -4.22
N PHE A 203 10.18 -17.76 -4.26
CA PHE A 203 10.74 -16.42 -4.44
C PHE A 203 11.74 -16.12 -3.32
N ASP A 204 12.90 -15.50 -3.65
CA ASP A 204 13.91 -15.18 -2.64
C ASP A 204 13.35 -14.15 -1.63
N PRO A 205 13.15 -14.54 -0.36
CA PRO A 205 12.54 -13.66 0.63
C PRO A 205 13.44 -12.48 1.04
N ASP A 206 14.75 -12.59 0.90
CA ASP A 206 15.66 -11.46 1.17
C ASP A 206 15.61 -10.45 0.02
N LEU A 207 15.57 -10.92 -1.22
CA LEU A 207 15.37 -10.07 -2.39
C LEU A 207 14.01 -9.38 -2.33
N ASP A 208 12.92 -10.09 -1.99
CA ASP A 208 11.58 -9.51 -1.85
C ASP A 208 11.59 -8.31 -0.89
N ARG A 209 12.16 -8.48 0.29
CA ARG A 209 12.29 -7.39 1.27
C ARG A 209 13.12 -6.21 0.75
N ARG A 210 14.20 -6.47 0.02
CA ARG A 210 15.02 -5.40 -0.60
C ARG A 210 14.27 -4.66 -1.70
N LEU A 211 13.44 -5.36 -2.47
CA LEU A 211 12.57 -4.73 -3.46
C LEU A 211 11.52 -3.83 -2.80
N GLN A 212 10.93 -4.27 -1.69
CA GLN A 212 10.00 -3.45 -0.89
C GLN A 212 10.66 -2.17 -0.36
N LEU A 213 11.90 -2.24 0.16
CA LEU A 213 12.67 -1.06 0.57
C LEU A 213 12.87 -0.05 -0.58
N ARG A 214 13.21 -0.54 -1.77
CA ARG A 214 13.38 0.33 -2.95
C ARG A 214 12.07 1.02 -3.32
N MET A 215 10.97 0.28 -3.38
CA MET A 215 9.64 0.81 -3.69
C MET A 215 9.23 1.88 -2.68
N GLN A 216 9.41 1.61 -1.39
CA GLN A 216 9.10 2.58 -0.35
C GLN A 216 9.93 3.87 -0.51
N LEU A 217 11.23 3.77 -0.81
CA LEU A 217 12.07 4.95 -1.05
C LEU A 217 11.58 5.75 -2.27
N CYS A 218 11.11 5.08 -3.32
CA CYS A 218 10.51 5.76 -4.49
C CYS A 218 9.29 6.60 -4.09
N ALA A 219 8.38 6.05 -3.26
CA ALA A 219 7.23 6.79 -2.76
C ALA A 219 7.65 8.00 -1.91
N LYS A 220 8.66 7.83 -1.05
CA LYS A 220 9.21 8.93 -0.26
C LYS A 220 9.80 10.03 -1.12
N MET A 221 10.59 9.69 -2.14
CA MET A 221 11.18 10.67 -3.06
C MET A 221 10.10 11.46 -3.81
N ALA A 222 9.05 10.79 -4.28
CA ALA A 222 7.90 11.42 -4.90
C ALA A 222 7.19 12.39 -3.94
N TYR A 223 7.00 11.99 -2.70
CA TYR A 223 6.38 12.82 -1.66
C TYR A 223 7.25 14.04 -1.31
N ASP A 224 8.57 13.88 -1.16
CA ASP A 224 9.49 14.98 -0.89
C ASP A 224 9.46 16.01 -2.02
N ALA A 225 9.37 15.58 -3.28
CA ALA A 225 9.19 16.47 -4.44
C ALA A 225 7.86 17.24 -4.36
N VAL A 226 6.76 16.58 -3.98
CA VAL A 226 5.46 17.24 -3.76
C VAL A 226 5.57 18.30 -2.67
N LEU A 227 6.18 17.98 -1.53
CA LEU A 227 6.39 18.96 -0.45
C LEU A 227 7.22 20.16 -0.88
N LEU A 228 8.28 19.94 -1.67
CA LEU A 228 9.10 21.00 -2.22
C LEU A 228 8.25 21.95 -3.09
N MET A 229 7.51 21.40 -4.05
CA MET A 229 6.67 22.18 -4.96
C MET A 229 5.55 22.93 -4.22
N MET A 230 4.91 22.28 -3.25
CA MET A 230 3.87 22.90 -2.42
C MET A 230 4.40 24.09 -1.63
N ARG A 231 5.53 23.92 -0.96
CA ARG A 231 6.15 24.97 -0.15
C ARG A 231 6.58 26.18 -0.98
N THR A 232 7.07 25.92 -2.18
CA THR A 232 7.62 26.98 -3.05
C THR A 232 6.58 27.64 -3.95
N ASN A 233 5.41 27.04 -4.16
CA ASN A 233 4.32 27.63 -4.94
C ASN A 233 3.56 28.75 -4.20
N GLY A 234 3.69 28.83 -2.89
CA GLY A 234 3.02 29.81 -2.05
C GLY A 234 1.54 29.48 -1.75
N SER A 235 0.86 30.38 -1.03
CA SER A 235 -0.47 30.15 -0.46
C SER A 235 -1.61 30.02 -1.48
N ALA A 236 -1.41 30.45 -2.72
CA ALA A 236 -2.44 30.34 -3.76
C ALA A 236 -2.87 28.88 -4.04
N GLY A 237 -1.94 27.94 -3.96
CA GLY A 237 -2.23 26.51 -4.10
C GLY A 237 -2.99 25.88 -2.91
N MET A 238 -3.06 26.59 -1.78
CA MET A 238 -3.69 26.08 -0.55
C MET A 238 -5.17 26.48 -0.41
N ARG A 239 -5.75 27.16 -1.39
CA ARG A 239 -7.18 27.52 -1.38
C ARG A 239 -8.05 26.27 -1.43
N THR A 240 -9.16 26.28 -0.67
CA THR A 240 -10.18 25.23 -0.77
C THR A 240 -10.65 25.08 -2.21
N GLY A 241 -10.69 23.85 -2.72
CA GLY A 241 -11.05 23.55 -4.11
C GLY A 241 -9.89 23.57 -5.12
N ALA A 242 -8.72 24.10 -4.76
CA ALA A 242 -7.55 24.00 -5.64
C ALA A 242 -7.04 22.54 -5.73
N MET A 243 -6.66 22.10 -6.93
CA MET A 243 -6.09 20.74 -7.11
C MET A 243 -4.83 20.52 -6.29
N TRP A 244 -4.00 21.54 -6.14
CA TRP A 244 -2.79 21.51 -5.33
C TRP A 244 -2.99 20.95 -3.92
N GLN A 245 -3.92 21.55 -3.16
CA GLN A 245 -4.15 21.12 -1.79
C GLN A 245 -4.81 19.73 -1.72
N ARG A 246 -5.53 19.31 -2.78
CA ARG A 246 -6.09 17.96 -2.87
C ARG A 246 -4.95 16.94 -2.95
N TYR A 247 -4.01 17.11 -3.90
CA TYR A 247 -2.84 16.25 -3.99
C TYR A 247 -2.06 16.19 -2.67
N LEU A 248 -1.84 17.33 -2.03
CA LEU A 248 -1.11 17.37 -0.76
C LEU A 248 -1.83 16.55 0.33
N ARG A 249 -3.14 16.70 0.47
CA ARG A 249 -3.92 15.95 1.46
C ARG A 249 -3.91 14.45 1.18
N ASP A 250 -4.11 14.08 -0.07
CA ASP A 250 -4.12 12.69 -0.49
C ASP A 250 -2.75 12.04 -0.27
N MET A 251 -1.66 12.73 -0.63
CA MET A 251 -0.30 12.25 -0.40
C MET A 251 0.05 12.16 1.10
N ASN A 252 -0.38 13.13 1.91
CA ASN A 252 -0.17 13.05 3.36
C ASN A 252 -0.83 11.81 3.97
N VAL A 253 -2.05 11.48 3.53
CA VAL A 253 -2.74 10.27 4.02
C VAL A 253 -2.11 9.01 3.44
N LEU A 254 -1.74 9.01 2.15
CA LEU A 254 -1.05 7.87 1.53
C LEU A 254 0.23 7.50 2.28
N MET A 255 1.04 8.50 2.68
CA MET A 255 2.31 8.26 3.40
C MET A 255 2.13 7.73 4.82
N THR A 256 0.90 7.66 5.33
CA THR A 256 0.61 6.94 6.60
C THR A 256 0.28 5.46 6.39
N HIS A 257 0.15 5.02 5.14
CA HIS A 257 -0.12 3.61 4.84
C HIS A 257 1.13 2.76 5.14
N ASN A 258 0.95 1.59 5.73
CA ASN A 258 2.04 0.72 6.20
C ASN A 258 3.03 0.31 5.11
N THR A 259 2.61 0.24 3.83
CA THR A 259 3.50 -0.12 2.70
C THR A 259 4.45 1.01 2.29
N VAL A 260 4.20 2.24 2.69
CA VAL A 260 5.01 3.42 2.29
C VAL A 260 5.58 4.20 3.48
N GLN A 261 5.33 3.78 4.72
CA GLN A 261 5.96 4.37 5.89
C GLN A 261 7.46 4.00 5.94
N PRO A 262 8.39 4.99 5.80
CA PRO A 262 9.82 4.71 5.70
C PRO A 262 10.37 3.98 6.91
N GLU A 263 9.96 4.43 8.10
CA GLU A 263 10.47 3.92 9.37
C GLU A 263 10.05 2.48 9.60
N LEU A 264 8.80 2.14 9.27
CA LEU A 264 8.25 0.81 9.47
C LEU A 264 8.92 -0.22 8.54
N VAL A 265 9.03 0.10 7.26
CA VAL A 265 9.62 -0.82 6.26
C VAL A 265 11.11 -1.02 6.50
N ALA A 266 11.83 0.05 6.86
CA ALA A 266 13.26 -0.02 7.15
C ALA A 266 13.55 -0.79 8.45
N ASP A 267 12.75 -0.59 9.51
CA ASP A 267 12.87 -1.35 10.76
C ASP A 267 12.64 -2.83 10.51
N PHE A 268 11.58 -3.17 9.81
CA PHE A 268 11.22 -4.55 9.50
C PHE A 268 12.37 -5.28 8.77
N TYR A 269 12.91 -4.67 7.71
CA TYR A 269 14.04 -5.23 6.98
C TYR A 269 15.29 -5.37 7.86
N GLY A 270 15.69 -4.29 8.53
CA GLY A 270 16.92 -4.26 9.32
C GLY A 270 16.91 -5.29 10.45
N ARG A 271 15.79 -5.40 11.15
CA ARG A 271 15.65 -6.39 12.22
C ARG A 271 15.73 -7.82 11.70
N LEU A 272 15.00 -8.15 10.65
CA LEU A 272 15.06 -9.49 10.04
C LEU A 272 16.46 -9.83 9.51
N HIS A 273 17.15 -8.86 8.89
CA HIS A 273 18.52 -9.04 8.41
C HIS A 273 19.50 -9.43 9.53
N PHE A 274 19.32 -8.86 10.72
CA PHE A 274 20.13 -9.18 11.90
C PHE A 274 19.56 -10.32 12.76
N GLY A 275 18.58 -11.07 12.27
CA GLY A 275 17.95 -12.17 13.00
C GLY A 275 17.09 -11.73 14.20
N LEU A 276 16.66 -10.48 14.21
CA LEU A 276 15.78 -9.94 15.23
C LEU A 276 14.31 -10.00 14.77
N MET A 277 13.40 -10.19 15.71
CA MET A 277 11.97 -10.10 15.40
C MET A 277 11.56 -8.66 15.11
N PRO A 278 10.78 -8.41 14.03
CA PRO A 278 10.19 -7.09 13.79
C PRO A 278 9.30 -6.66 14.97
N HIS A 279 9.24 -5.36 15.24
CA HIS A 279 8.36 -4.84 16.27
C HIS A 279 6.88 -5.15 15.92
N GLY A 280 6.14 -5.68 16.89
CA GLY A 280 4.75 -6.10 16.69
C GLY A 280 4.56 -7.48 16.05
N ALA A 281 5.63 -8.13 15.59
CA ALA A 281 5.58 -9.48 15.05
C ALA A 281 5.80 -10.59 16.12
N GLU A 282 6.01 -10.19 17.36
CA GLU A 282 6.20 -11.12 18.49
C GLU A 282 4.99 -12.04 18.69
N SER A 283 3.81 -11.59 18.27
CA SER A 283 2.57 -12.36 18.27
C SER A 283 2.40 -13.33 17.07
N LEU A 284 3.28 -13.22 16.05
CA LEU A 284 3.21 -14.04 14.83
C LEU A 284 4.08 -15.29 14.88
N VAL A 285 4.89 -15.45 15.93
CA VAL A 285 5.74 -16.63 16.11
C VAL A 285 5.05 -17.61 17.05
N PRO A 286 4.80 -18.86 16.63
CA PRO A 286 4.40 -19.90 17.54
C PRO A 286 5.44 -19.99 18.66
N GLN A 287 5.05 -19.75 19.89
CA GLN A 287 5.93 -20.03 21.03
C GLN A 287 6.21 -21.52 21.00
N ALA A 288 7.48 -21.88 20.79
CA ALA A 288 7.92 -23.27 20.89
C ALA A 288 7.44 -23.83 22.25
N ARG A 289 6.55 -24.80 22.21
CA ARG A 289 6.09 -25.56 23.37
C ARG A 289 7.14 -26.59 23.75
#